data_8def85043796797d345c2f6bbff2c179
#
_entry.id   8def85043796797d345c2f6bbff2c179
#
_cell.length_a   1.000
_cell.length_b   1.000
_cell.length_c   1.000
_cell.angle_alpha   90.00
_cell.angle_beta   90.00
_cell.angle_gamma   90.00
#
_symmetry.space_group_name_H-M   'P 1'
#
loop_
_entity.id
_entity.type
_entity.pdbx_description
1 polymer ?
#
loop_
_entity_poly.entity_id
_entity_poly.type
_entity_poly.pdbx_seq_one_letter_code
_entity_poly.pdbx_strand_id
1 'polypeptide(L)'
;PDLSNVDSYTVNPHKWMFTNFDCNVFWVADRGPLLETLSILPPYLRNAASDSGEVVDYRDWHVPLGRRFRALKLWWVLRSYGAEGIRHHIREHIRMAQALSARLQSDSRFEVISPTDFALVCFRHVDGDEATNRIAEKINVSGRAMLTASRIDDRAFVRVSVGQTRTEQ
;
A
#
# COMPACT_ATOMS: atom_id res chain seq x y z
N PRO A 1 -3.84 -12.02 -12.75
CA PRO A 1 -3.00 -11.32 -13.72
C PRO A 1 -1.84 -12.21 -14.15
N ASP A 2 -1.50 -12.17 -15.43
CA ASP A 2 -0.33 -12.83 -15.96
C ASP A 2 0.90 -11.97 -15.64
N LEU A 3 1.88 -12.54 -14.93
CA LEU A 3 3.12 -11.87 -14.54
C LEU A 3 4.33 -12.36 -15.38
N SER A 4 4.11 -13.12 -16.45
CA SER A 4 5.18 -13.72 -17.26
C SER A 4 6.13 -12.69 -17.90
N ASN A 5 5.65 -11.46 -18.13
CA ASN A 5 6.41 -10.35 -18.73
C ASN A 5 6.84 -9.28 -17.70
N VAL A 6 6.84 -9.61 -16.41
CA VAL A 6 7.18 -8.68 -15.34
C VAL A 6 8.56 -9.02 -14.78
N ASP A 7 9.52 -8.10 -14.88
CA ASP A 7 10.87 -8.27 -14.35
C ASP A 7 10.91 -8.25 -12.82
N SER A 8 10.07 -7.41 -12.20
CA SER A 8 9.97 -7.33 -10.74
C SER A 8 8.58 -6.93 -10.28
N TYR A 9 8.24 -7.34 -9.05
CA TYR A 9 6.97 -7.00 -8.42
C TYR A 9 7.17 -6.58 -6.97
N THR A 10 6.61 -5.44 -6.60
CA THR A 10 6.69 -4.90 -5.25
C THR A 10 5.30 -4.67 -4.66
N VAL A 11 5.12 -5.05 -3.41
CA VAL A 11 3.90 -4.75 -2.65
C VAL A 11 4.25 -4.33 -1.22
N ASN A 12 3.43 -3.46 -0.64
CA ASN A 12 3.57 -2.99 0.73
C ASN A 12 2.53 -3.64 1.65
N PRO A 13 2.81 -4.80 2.27
CA PRO A 13 1.90 -5.40 3.24
C PRO A 13 1.55 -4.48 4.42
N HIS A 14 2.43 -3.51 4.74
CA HIS A 14 2.16 -2.50 5.77
C HIS A 14 1.11 -1.45 5.38
N LYS A 15 0.50 -1.58 4.18
CA LYS A 15 -0.62 -0.77 3.74
C LYS A 15 -1.91 -1.60 3.80
N TRP A 16 -2.33 -2.18 2.70
CA TRP A 16 -3.64 -2.81 2.59
C TRP A 16 -3.66 -4.32 2.93
N MET A 17 -2.56 -4.85 3.44
CA MET A 17 -2.50 -6.21 4.01
C MET A 17 -2.34 -6.19 5.54
N PHE A 18 -2.71 -5.09 6.21
CA PHE A 18 -2.85 -4.95 7.66
C PHE A 18 -1.60 -5.26 8.48
N THR A 19 -0.44 -5.34 7.85
CA THR A 19 0.83 -5.54 8.54
C THR A 19 1.33 -4.22 9.11
N ASN A 20 1.80 -4.21 10.34
CA ASN A 20 2.36 -3.01 10.96
C ASN A 20 3.55 -2.48 10.16
N PHE A 21 3.69 -1.16 10.13
CA PHE A 21 4.80 -0.47 9.47
C PHE A 21 6.14 -0.90 10.11
N ASP A 22 7.19 -1.19 9.37
CA ASP A 22 7.30 -1.22 7.93
C ASP A 22 7.39 -2.67 7.42
N CYS A 23 6.77 -2.97 6.30
CA CYS A 23 6.90 -4.26 5.62
C CYS A 23 6.68 -4.07 4.12
N ASN A 24 7.73 -4.32 3.34
CA ASN A 24 7.70 -4.34 1.89
C ASN A 24 8.13 -5.72 1.43
N VAL A 25 7.46 -6.25 0.41
CA VAL A 25 7.83 -7.50 -0.25
C VAL A 25 8.19 -7.19 -1.70
N PHE A 26 9.28 -7.77 -2.14
CA PHE A 26 9.84 -7.59 -3.47
C PHE A 26 10.12 -8.94 -4.09
N TRP A 27 9.65 -9.17 -5.30
CA TRP A 27 9.97 -10.31 -6.15
C TRP A 27 10.71 -9.83 -7.38
N VAL A 28 11.60 -10.65 -7.86
CA VAL A 28 12.33 -10.46 -9.09
C VAL A 28 12.31 -11.76 -9.90
N ALA A 29 12.10 -11.67 -11.21
CA ALA A 29 12.03 -12.81 -12.10
C ALA A 29 13.42 -13.47 -12.24
N ASP A 30 14.47 -12.66 -12.42
CA ASP A 30 15.86 -13.09 -12.45
C ASP A 30 16.65 -12.37 -11.34
N ARG A 31 17.23 -13.16 -10.44
CA ARG A 31 18.06 -12.64 -9.34
C ARG A 31 19.48 -12.25 -9.77
N GLY A 32 19.96 -12.73 -10.92
CA GLY A 32 21.33 -12.50 -11.37
C GLY A 32 21.70 -11.02 -11.43
N PRO A 33 21.01 -10.18 -12.21
CA PRO A 33 21.29 -8.75 -12.30
C PRO A 33 21.15 -8.02 -10.94
N LEU A 34 20.20 -8.46 -10.07
CA LEU A 34 20.06 -7.90 -8.74
C LEU A 34 21.29 -8.14 -7.87
N LEU A 35 21.77 -9.38 -7.84
CA LEU A 35 22.97 -9.77 -7.08
C LEU A 35 24.21 -9.08 -7.62
N GLU A 36 24.40 -9.04 -8.93
CA GLU A 36 25.51 -8.34 -9.57
C GLU A 36 25.57 -6.86 -9.21
N THR A 37 24.41 -6.21 -9.11
CA THR A 37 24.29 -4.78 -8.77
C THR A 37 24.51 -4.48 -7.29
N LEU A 38 24.01 -5.33 -6.40
CA LEU A 38 23.92 -5.03 -4.96
C LEU A 38 24.97 -5.75 -4.12
N SER A 39 25.58 -6.82 -4.63
CA SER A 39 26.59 -7.58 -3.87
C SER A 39 27.87 -6.76 -3.67
N ILE A 40 28.21 -6.54 -2.41
CA ILE A 40 29.49 -5.99 -1.97
C ILE A 40 30.15 -7.07 -1.14
N LEU A 41 31.10 -7.81 -1.73
CA LEU A 41 31.80 -8.93 -1.11
C LEU A 41 33.22 -8.54 -0.65
N PRO A 42 33.36 -7.82 0.49
CA PRO A 42 34.69 -7.61 1.07
C PRO A 42 35.30 -8.95 1.47
N PRO A 43 36.63 -9.09 1.41
CA PRO A 43 37.31 -10.38 1.63
C PRO A 43 36.93 -11.07 2.95
N TYR A 44 36.67 -10.32 4.01
CA TYR A 44 36.35 -10.86 5.33
C TYR A 44 34.92 -11.45 5.45
N LEU A 45 34.05 -11.22 4.47
CA LEU A 45 32.69 -11.80 4.41
C LEU A 45 32.60 -13.03 3.51
N ARG A 46 33.67 -13.40 2.82
CA ARG A 46 33.71 -14.61 1.99
C ARG A 46 33.83 -15.85 2.87
N ASN A 47 33.07 -16.86 2.53
CA ASN A 47 33.19 -18.19 3.15
C ASN A 47 32.92 -19.29 2.10
N ALA A 48 33.42 -20.49 2.36
CA ALA A 48 33.37 -21.59 1.42
C ALA A 48 31.93 -21.98 1.04
N ALA A 49 30.95 -21.85 1.93
CA ALA A 49 29.56 -22.18 1.65
C ALA A 49 28.89 -21.15 0.73
N SER A 50 29.22 -19.86 0.86
CA SER A 50 28.75 -18.82 -0.08
C SER A 50 29.42 -18.98 -1.46
N ASP A 51 30.71 -19.28 -1.49
CA ASP A 51 31.46 -19.46 -2.74
C ASP A 51 31.04 -20.72 -3.51
N SER A 52 30.59 -21.79 -2.83
CA SER A 52 30.06 -23.00 -3.44
C SER A 52 28.64 -22.85 -4.00
N GLY A 53 27.91 -21.78 -3.62
CA GLY A 53 26.51 -21.59 -4.00
C GLY A 53 25.52 -22.48 -3.23
N GLU A 54 25.96 -23.18 -2.19
CA GLU A 54 25.11 -24.06 -1.35
C GLU A 54 24.16 -23.26 -0.46
N VAL A 55 24.48 -21.98 -0.17
CA VAL A 55 23.68 -21.08 0.64
C VAL A 55 23.29 -19.82 -0.12
N VAL A 56 22.17 -19.24 0.26
CA VAL A 56 21.69 -17.95 -0.26
C VAL A 56 21.98 -16.86 0.77
N ASP A 57 22.89 -15.98 0.44
CA ASP A 57 23.19 -14.82 1.27
C ASP A 57 22.23 -13.68 0.96
N TYR A 58 21.19 -13.52 1.77
CA TYR A 58 20.20 -12.44 1.60
C TYR A 58 20.76 -11.03 1.78
N ARG A 59 21.95 -10.85 2.37
CA ARG A 59 22.65 -9.56 2.41
C ARG A 59 22.91 -8.98 1.03
N ASP A 60 23.11 -9.84 0.03
CA ASP A 60 23.41 -9.45 -1.34
C ASP A 60 22.15 -9.08 -2.16
N TRP A 61 20.98 -9.19 -1.55
CA TRP A 61 19.68 -8.87 -2.18
C TRP A 61 19.18 -7.45 -1.89
N HIS A 62 19.94 -6.64 -1.14
CA HIS A 62 19.53 -5.31 -0.73
C HIS A 62 20.72 -4.46 -0.27
N VAL A 63 20.53 -3.14 -0.21
CA VAL A 63 21.57 -2.18 0.18
C VAL A 63 22.03 -2.34 1.63
N PRO A 64 21.15 -2.42 2.67
CA PRO A 64 21.62 -2.58 4.05
C PRO A 64 22.15 -3.99 4.31
N LEU A 65 23.34 -4.11 4.94
CA LEU A 65 23.93 -5.39 5.29
C LEU A 65 23.04 -6.24 6.21
N GLY A 66 22.44 -5.62 7.21
CA GLY A 66 21.51 -6.26 8.15
C GLY A 66 20.12 -5.70 8.09
N ARG A 67 19.11 -6.53 8.35
CA ARG A 67 17.69 -6.15 8.34
C ARG A 67 16.93 -6.75 9.51
N ARG A 68 15.88 -6.05 9.94
CA ARG A 68 14.89 -6.61 10.87
C ARG A 68 14.13 -7.76 10.21
N PHE A 69 13.75 -8.76 11.00
CA PHE A 69 12.94 -9.89 10.55
C PHE A 69 11.48 -9.48 10.32
N ARG A 70 11.24 -8.74 9.24
CA ARG A 70 9.91 -8.21 8.89
C ARG A 70 8.92 -9.28 8.44
N ALA A 71 9.42 -10.40 7.94
CA ALA A 71 8.58 -11.51 7.51
C ALA A 71 7.74 -12.10 8.64
N LEU A 72 8.23 -12.07 9.90
CA LEU A 72 7.50 -12.59 11.05
C LEU A 72 6.15 -11.89 11.24
N LYS A 73 6.10 -10.57 11.19
CA LYS A 73 4.85 -9.82 11.38
C LYS A 73 3.87 -10.04 10.22
N LEU A 74 4.37 -10.18 8.99
CA LEU A 74 3.53 -10.58 7.85
C LEU A 74 2.96 -11.99 8.05
N TRP A 75 3.79 -12.93 8.48
CA TRP A 75 3.35 -14.29 8.79
C TRP A 75 2.26 -14.31 9.87
N TRP A 76 2.40 -13.52 10.95
CA TRP A 76 1.38 -13.39 11.99
C TRP A 76 0.05 -12.87 11.43
N VAL A 77 0.08 -11.85 10.57
CA VAL A 77 -1.14 -11.34 9.92
C VAL A 77 -1.78 -12.41 9.05
N LEU A 78 -1.00 -13.11 8.22
CA LEU A 78 -1.49 -14.19 7.37
C LEU A 78 -2.08 -15.35 8.19
N ARG A 79 -1.47 -15.68 9.34
CA ARG A 79 -1.98 -16.70 10.26
C ARG A 79 -3.23 -16.27 11.01
N SER A 80 -3.33 -15.00 11.37
CA SER A 80 -4.46 -14.45 12.14
C SER A 80 -5.73 -14.32 11.30
N TYR A 81 -5.63 -13.70 10.12
CA TYR A 81 -6.79 -13.45 9.25
C TYR A 81 -7.04 -14.59 8.26
N GLY A 82 -6.01 -15.33 7.86
CA GLY A 82 -6.07 -16.24 6.72
C GLY A 82 -6.24 -15.49 5.40
N ALA A 83 -6.09 -16.19 4.29
CA ALA A 83 -6.27 -15.59 2.96
C ALA A 83 -7.70 -15.10 2.75
N GLU A 84 -8.69 -15.87 3.18
CA GLU A 84 -10.10 -15.50 3.02
C GLU A 84 -10.51 -14.31 3.90
N GLY A 85 -9.98 -14.20 5.13
CA GLY A 85 -10.23 -13.04 5.98
C GLY A 85 -9.65 -11.76 5.38
N ILE A 86 -8.44 -11.80 4.83
CA ILE A 86 -7.84 -10.65 4.15
C ILE A 86 -8.67 -10.27 2.90
N ARG A 87 -9.07 -11.26 2.08
CA ARG A 87 -9.93 -11.02 0.91
C ARG A 87 -11.27 -10.41 1.30
N HIS A 88 -11.88 -10.90 2.38
CA HIS A 88 -13.15 -10.36 2.91
C HIS A 88 -13.00 -8.88 3.26
N HIS A 89 -12.00 -8.51 4.06
CA HIS A 89 -11.76 -7.11 4.42
C HIS A 89 -11.53 -6.21 3.20
N ILE A 90 -10.70 -6.66 2.25
CA ILE A 90 -10.43 -5.90 1.03
C ILE A 90 -11.71 -5.68 0.22
N ARG A 91 -12.54 -6.71 0.04
CA ARG A 91 -13.84 -6.59 -0.66
C ARG A 91 -14.79 -5.64 0.05
N GLU A 92 -14.87 -5.70 1.38
CA GLU A 92 -15.70 -4.78 2.17
C GLU A 92 -15.20 -3.33 2.06
N HIS A 93 -13.89 -3.09 2.06
CA HIS A 93 -13.35 -1.75 1.85
C HIS A 93 -13.71 -1.20 0.45
N ILE A 94 -13.63 -2.04 -0.58
CA ILE A 94 -14.05 -1.67 -1.93
C ILE A 94 -15.55 -1.36 -1.97
N ARG A 95 -16.38 -2.20 -1.37
CA ARG A 95 -17.83 -2.00 -1.29
C ARG A 95 -18.18 -0.68 -0.58
N MET A 96 -17.54 -0.39 0.56
CA MET A 96 -17.74 0.87 1.29
C MET A 96 -17.32 2.09 0.48
N ALA A 97 -16.19 2.02 -0.23
CA ALA A 97 -15.72 3.10 -1.09
C ALA A 97 -16.67 3.34 -2.27
N GLN A 98 -17.15 2.28 -2.91
CA GLN A 98 -18.14 2.38 -3.99
C GLN A 98 -19.47 2.98 -3.50
N ALA A 99 -19.94 2.58 -2.32
CA ALA A 99 -21.15 3.13 -1.72
C ALA A 99 -20.99 4.64 -1.42
N LEU A 100 -19.84 5.06 -0.88
CA LEU A 100 -19.53 6.48 -0.65
C LEU A 100 -19.47 7.24 -1.99
N SER A 101 -18.80 6.69 -3.00
CA SER A 101 -18.71 7.29 -4.33
C SER A 101 -20.09 7.50 -4.94
N ALA A 102 -20.95 6.49 -4.92
CA ALA A 102 -22.32 6.59 -5.42
C ALA A 102 -23.15 7.65 -4.68
N ARG A 103 -22.99 7.74 -3.36
CA ARG A 103 -23.67 8.76 -2.55
C ARG A 103 -23.19 10.18 -2.89
N LEU A 104 -21.88 10.37 -3.09
CA LEU A 104 -21.34 11.66 -3.50
C LEU A 104 -21.82 12.05 -4.91
N GLN A 105 -21.85 11.10 -5.86
CA GLN A 105 -22.36 11.34 -7.21
C GLN A 105 -23.85 11.69 -7.24
N SER A 106 -24.64 11.23 -6.29
CA SER A 106 -26.06 11.56 -6.17
C SER A 106 -26.33 12.94 -5.58
N ASP A 107 -25.32 13.62 -5.04
CA ASP A 107 -25.43 14.95 -4.43
C ASP A 107 -24.74 16.00 -5.33
N SER A 108 -25.52 16.90 -5.90
CA SER A 108 -25.05 17.92 -6.85
C SER A 108 -23.99 18.89 -6.30
N ARG A 109 -23.75 18.88 -4.99
CA ARG A 109 -22.69 19.68 -4.35
C ARG A 109 -21.30 19.08 -4.53
N PHE A 110 -21.19 17.83 -4.96
CA PHE A 110 -19.93 17.12 -5.05
C PHE A 110 -19.63 16.64 -6.46
N GLU A 111 -18.36 16.60 -6.78
CA GLU A 111 -17.80 16.03 -7.99
C GLU A 111 -16.83 14.91 -7.57
N VAL A 112 -17.07 13.68 -8.01
CA VAL A 112 -16.12 12.57 -7.88
C VAL A 112 -15.17 12.65 -9.07
N ILE A 113 -13.88 12.88 -8.79
CA ILE A 113 -12.88 13.27 -9.81
C ILE A 113 -12.10 12.11 -10.42
N SER A 114 -12.32 10.88 -9.93
CA SER A 114 -11.63 9.69 -10.45
C SER A 114 -12.52 8.46 -10.30
N PRO A 115 -12.35 7.43 -11.15
CA PRO A 115 -13.00 6.14 -10.94
C PRO A 115 -12.68 5.56 -9.56
N THR A 116 -13.66 4.88 -8.95
CA THR A 116 -13.51 4.18 -7.67
C THR A 116 -13.39 2.67 -7.91
N ASP A 117 -12.25 2.26 -8.49
CA ASP A 117 -12.01 0.85 -8.82
C ASP A 117 -11.61 0.02 -7.60
N PHE A 118 -10.96 0.66 -6.64
CA PHE A 118 -10.53 0.09 -5.36
C PHE A 118 -11.15 0.87 -4.20
N ALA A 119 -10.45 0.93 -3.08
CA ALA A 119 -10.95 1.53 -1.85
C ALA A 119 -10.50 3.01 -1.66
N LEU A 120 -10.28 3.73 -2.75
CA LEU A 120 -9.95 5.14 -2.76
C LEU A 120 -11.05 5.94 -3.45
N VAL A 121 -11.63 6.91 -2.73
CA VAL A 121 -12.57 7.88 -3.30
C VAL A 121 -11.92 9.25 -3.29
N CYS A 122 -11.91 9.89 -4.45
CA CYS A 122 -11.42 11.26 -4.62
C CYS A 122 -12.57 12.16 -5.04
N PHE A 123 -12.86 13.20 -4.26
CA PHE A 123 -13.97 14.11 -4.53
C PHE A 123 -13.63 15.55 -4.17
N ARG A 124 -14.42 16.50 -4.72
CA ARG A 124 -14.34 17.90 -4.37
C ARG A 124 -15.74 18.52 -4.25
N HIS A 125 -15.83 19.66 -3.60
CA HIS A 125 -17.04 20.47 -3.58
C HIS A 125 -17.10 21.34 -4.85
N VAL A 126 -18.30 21.52 -5.42
CA VAL A 126 -18.49 22.31 -6.65
C VAL A 126 -18.17 23.80 -6.45
N ASP A 127 -18.30 24.33 -5.22
CA ASP A 127 -17.98 25.72 -4.87
C ASP A 127 -16.44 25.98 -4.78
N GLY A 128 -15.62 25.01 -5.16
CA GLY A 128 -14.19 25.20 -5.32
C GLY A 128 -13.33 24.77 -4.12
N ASP A 129 -12.09 25.25 -4.14
CA ASP A 129 -11.02 24.77 -3.28
C ASP A 129 -11.23 25.06 -1.80
N GLU A 130 -11.74 26.26 -1.48
CA GLU A 130 -11.97 26.66 -0.09
C GLU A 130 -13.04 25.77 0.58
N ALA A 131 -14.14 25.52 -0.13
CA ALA A 131 -15.21 24.64 0.36
C ALA A 131 -14.71 23.20 0.51
N THR A 132 -13.90 22.72 -0.44
CA THR A 132 -13.30 21.39 -0.41
C THR A 132 -12.37 21.20 0.80
N ASN A 133 -11.45 22.14 1.03
CA ASN A 133 -10.52 22.08 2.16
C ASN A 133 -11.25 22.18 3.51
N ARG A 134 -12.27 23.00 3.61
CA ARG A 134 -13.10 23.17 4.81
C ARG A 134 -13.85 21.89 5.20
N ILE A 135 -14.26 21.08 4.21
CA ILE A 135 -14.87 19.76 4.46
C ILE A 135 -13.86 18.82 5.13
N ALA A 136 -12.66 18.68 4.55
CA ALA A 136 -11.61 17.84 5.11
C ALA A 136 -11.25 18.27 6.54
N GLU A 137 -11.07 19.57 6.76
CA GLU A 137 -10.75 20.15 8.06
C GLU A 137 -11.86 19.85 9.12
N LYS A 138 -13.11 20.12 8.78
CA LYS A 138 -14.24 19.87 9.70
C LYS A 138 -14.36 18.40 10.09
N ILE A 139 -14.18 17.49 9.14
CA ILE A 139 -14.22 16.05 9.40
C ILE A 139 -13.04 15.66 10.29
N ASN A 140 -11.83 16.13 10.01
CA ASN A 140 -10.65 15.84 10.81
C ASN A 140 -10.76 16.38 12.24
N VAL A 141 -11.22 17.61 12.40
CA VAL A 141 -11.47 18.22 13.72
C VAL A 141 -12.54 17.46 14.52
N SER A 142 -13.53 16.89 13.84
CA SER A 142 -14.57 16.10 14.51
C SER A 142 -14.07 14.78 15.11
N GLY A 143 -12.87 14.31 14.71
CA GLY A 143 -12.29 13.04 15.13
C GLY A 143 -12.99 11.80 14.56
N ARG A 144 -13.97 11.95 13.67
CA ARG A 144 -14.76 10.83 13.11
C ARG A 144 -14.01 10.09 12.00
N ALA A 145 -13.17 10.82 11.24
CA ALA A 145 -12.32 10.26 10.22
C ALA A 145 -11.09 11.17 10.03
N MET A 146 -10.04 10.64 9.41
CA MET A 146 -8.87 11.40 9.00
C MET A 146 -8.79 11.40 7.49
N LEU A 147 -9.04 12.56 6.88
CA LEU A 147 -9.04 12.76 5.43
C LEU A 147 -7.82 13.56 5.01
N THR A 148 -7.34 13.28 3.81
CA THR A 148 -6.20 14.00 3.22
C THR A 148 -6.68 14.89 2.09
N ALA A 149 -6.45 16.20 2.20
CA ALA A 149 -6.57 17.11 1.07
C ALA A 149 -5.34 16.96 0.15
N SER A 150 -5.55 17.08 -1.14
CA SER A 150 -4.50 17.03 -2.18
C SER A 150 -4.87 17.95 -3.33
N ARG A 151 -4.02 18.05 -4.34
CA ARG A 151 -4.27 18.87 -5.55
C ARG A 151 -3.93 18.09 -6.81
N ILE A 152 -4.71 18.33 -7.85
CA ILE A 152 -4.43 17.88 -9.22
C ILE A 152 -4.83 19.03 -10.17
N ASP A 153 -3.96 19.39 -11.10
CA ASP A 153 -4.16 20.52 -12.04
C ASP A 153 -4.60 21.80 -11.30
N ASP A 154 -3.90 22.11 -10.22
CA ASP A 154 -4.16 23.24 -9.29
C ASP A 154 -5.55 23.25 -8.62
N ARG A 155 -6.33 22.19 -8.72
CA ARG A 155 -7.65 22.04 -8.09
C ARG A 155 -7.55 21.18 -6.84
N ALA A 156 -8.06 21.68 -5.71
CA ALA A 156 -8.10 20.91 -4.46
C ALA A 156 -9.14 19.79 -4.51
N PHE A 157 -8.81 18.67 -3.90
CA PHE A 157 -9.72 17.55 -3.70
C PHE A 157 -9.42 16.82 -2.38
N VAL A 158 -10.39 16.08 -1.90
CA VAL A 158 -10.29 15.24 -0.71
C VAL A 158 -10.11 13.79 -1.12
N ARG A 159 -9.20 13.10 -0.44
CA ARG A 159 -8.95 11.67 -0.59
C ARG A 159 -9.51 10.93 0.62
N VAL A 160 -10.37 9.97 0.36
CA VAL A 160 -10.88 9.02 1.36
C VAL A 160 -10.34 7.64 1.01
N SER A 161 -9.37 7.17 1.78
CA SER A 161 -8.79 5.83 1.61
C SER A 161 -9.36 4.91 2.68
N VAL A 162 -10.21 3.97 2.26
CA VAL A 162 -10.81 2.96 3.14
C VAL A 162 -9.85 1.79 3.25
N GLY A 163 -9.23 1.59 4.42
CA GLY A 163 -8.17 0.58 4.52
C GLY A 163 -7.88 0.07 5.93
N GLN A 164 -8.59 0.55 6.93
CA GLN A 164 -8.41 0.11 8.31
C GLN A 164 -9.31 -1.08 8.63
N THR A 165 -8.77 -2.07 9.37
CA THR A 165 -9.49 -3.30 9.73
C THR A 165 -10.75 -3.07 10.56
N ARG A 166 -10.88 -1.92 11.20
CA ARG A 166 -12.04 -1.50 12.03
C ARG A 166 -12.90 -0.44 11.36
N THR A 167 -12.72 -0.20 10.07
CA THR A 167 -13.60 0.73 9.35
C THR A 167 -14.97 0.08 9.21
N GLU A 168 -15.99 0.77 9.69
CA GLU A 168 -17.40 0.40 9.58
C GLU A 168 -18.14 1.46 8.76
N GLN A 169 -19.32 1.11 8.24
CA GLN A 169 -20.14 1.98 7.40
C GLN A 169 -20.93 3.00 8.24
#